data_a3f8a5e28dfee012c2fa9f1343080892
#
_entry.id   a3f8a5e28dfee012c2fa9f1343080892
#
_cell.length_a   1.000
_cell.length_b   1.000
_cell.length_c   1.000
_cell.angle_alpha   90.00
_cell.angle_beta   90.00
_cell.angle_gamma   90.00
#
_symmetry.space_group_name_H-M   'P 1'
#
loop_
_entity.id
_entity.type
_entity.pdbx_description
1 polymer ?
#
loop_
_entity_poly.entity_id
_entity_poly.type
_entity_poly.pdbx_seq_one_letter_code
_entity_poly.pdbx_strand_id
1 'polypeptide(L)'
;MRRLLFACLLMGSAHTFAFDRLQVEGYTLPNGLQLLLKPGTERGHVAIRLVVGVGLDDFSCEDKELPHLLEHLLFSGIDGGGEGELEERMQALGGDWNAYTSNADTTFVIEAPAQNQRKVLDLLLAIVTRTELTDANINAAKQVVEREDGGHYSHLQRLLDRQDLGHKASSQLAVELGLKCAERADVDHLTREQLEKLRKAWYAPNNMTLIIVGDLDKLLPAYLERTYGALDPVDPTEHRALPDIQHAAAIRRDLIHGWVGDNAKLHWLFPEPVLDDQYDETFDLLKDYLDWALYRQLRLQHGLSYGPWSEREVLGGVGFMSLNADLERDDLPEAEHVLEALRAQLLKDGLDPATFARLQQAAIARQAWAVQGNSALADYYWSASGDYAKGRFSDPAKRIKAVSLEQTNQAMRELFKQNGYWRIEKPLFSYDTLNWIAAGALGLIAIVLLGVWRYRKGIA
;
A
#
# COMPACT_ATOMS: atom_id res chain seq x y z
N MET A 1 -63.31 11.03 -48.86
CA MET A 1 -61.95 10.51 -49.17
C MET A 1 -60.98 11.05 -48.15
N ARG A 2 -60.71 10.29 -47.08
CA ARG A 2 -59.74 10.63 -46.01
C ARG A 2 -58.42 9.96 -46.36
N ARG A 3 -57.35 10.75 -46.59
CA ARG A 3 -55.98 10.25 -46.73
C ARG A 3 -55.36 10.12 -45.33
N LEU A 4 -55.11 8.91 -44.89
CA LEU A 4 -54.25 8.58 -43.74
C LEU A 4 -52.80 8.74 -44.16
N LEU A 5 -52.09 9.69 -43.56
CA LEU A 5 -50.64 9.76 -43.60
C LEU A 5 -50.07 8.81 -42.54
N PHE A 6 -49.37 7.79 -42.97
CA PHE A 6 -48.57 6.88 -42.13
C PHE A 6 -47.21 7.55 -41.92
N ALA A 7 -46.99 8.12 -40.77
CA ALA A 7 -45.65 8.60 -40.35
C ALA A 7 -44.85 7.38 -39.82
N CYS A 8 -43.91 6.85 -40.63
CA CYS A 8 -42.92 5.93 -40.16
C CYS A 8 -41.95 6.66 -39.23
N LEU A 9 -42.08 6.48 -37.91
CA LEU A 9 -41.04 6.81 -36.95
C LEU A 9 -39.89 5.77 -37.11
N LEU A 10 -38.84 6.18 -37.79
CA LEU A 10 -37.55 5.54 -37.75
C LEU A 10 -36.98 5.76 -36.33
N MET A 11 -37.22 4.85 -35.41
CA MET A 11 -36.46 4.75 -34.16
C MET A 11 -35.05 4.29 -34.55
N GLY A 12 -34.18 5.25 -34.76
CA GLY A 12 -32.75 4.99 -34.80
C GLY A 12 -32.35 4.49 -33.42
N SER A 13 -32.08 3.20 -33.31
CA SER A 13 -31.45 2.60 -32.13
C SER A 13 -30.08 3.24 -31.98
N ALA A 14 -29.97 4.29 -31.17
CA ALA A 14 -28.69 4.76 -30.69
C ALA A 14 -28.11 3.58 -29.87
N HIS A 15 -27.22 2.82 -30.47
CA HIS A 15 -26.40 1.89 -29.76
C HIS A 15 -25.48 2.73 -28.87
N THR A 16 -25.91 2.97 -27.64
CA THR A 16 -25.01 3.42 -26.60
C THR A 16 -24.05 2.25 -26.37
N PHE A 17 -22.87 2.33 -26.96
CA PHE A 17 -21.78 1.43 -26.57
C PHE A 17 -21.57 1.61 -25.09
N ALA A 18 -21.86 0.56 -24.32
CA ALA A 18 -21.57 0.56 -22.90
C ALA A 18 -20.05 0.83 -22.72
N PHE A 19 -19.70 1.70 -21.77
CA PHE A 19 -18.32 2.01 -21.48
C PHE A 19 -17.60 0.72 -21.02
N ASP A 20 -16.67 0.24 -21.83
CA ASP A 20 -15.85 -0.93 -21.49
C ASP A 20 -14.53 -0.47 -20.86
N ARG A 21 -14.46 -0.51 -19.52
CA ARG A 21 -13.28 -0.10 -18.77
C ARG A 21 -12.03 -0.95 -19.04
N LEU A 22 -12.20 -2.18 -19.49
CA LEU A 22 -11.08 -3.11 -19.72
C LEU A 22 -10.41 -2.90 -21.06
N GLN A 23 -11.09 -2.30 -22.02
CA GLN A 23 -10.52 -1.98 -23.33
C GLN A 23 -9.84 -0.63 -23.28
N VAL A 24 -8.52 -0.59 -23.50
CA VAL A 24 -7.67 0.59 -23.40
C VAL A 24 -6.77 0.68 -24.62
N GLU A 25 -6.63 1.88 -25.19
CA GLU A 25 -5.67 2.11 -26.26
C GLU A 25 -4.25 2.16 -25.68
N GLY A 26 -3.43 1.18 -26.03
CA GLY A 26 -2.02 1.12 -25.64
C GLY A 26 -1.10 1.29 -26.83
N TYR A 27 -0.08 2.10 -26.63
CA TYR A 27 0.96 2.40 -27.61
C TYR A 27 2.33 2.17 -26.96
N THR A 28 3.27 1.64 -27.72
CA THR A 28 4.69 1.70 -27.35
C THR A 28 5.37 2.61 -28.35
N LEU A 29 5.89 3.73 -27.88
CA LEU A 29 6.62 4.67 -28.73
C LEU A 29 7.98 4.08 -29.19
N PRO A 30 8.57 4.59 -30.27
CA PRO A 30 9.86 4.08 -30.77
C PRO A 30 11.00 4.10 -29.74
N ASN A 31 10.93 4.99 -28.74
CA ASN A 31 11.89 5.08 -27.64
C ASN A 31 11.55 4.17 -26.44
N GLY A 32 10.55 3.31 -26.58
CA GLY A 32 10.15 2.34 -25.56
C GLY A 32 9.13 2.82 -24.53
N LEU A 33 8.76 4.11 -24.52
CA LEU A 33 7.74 4.63 -23.61
C LEU A 33 6.39 3.93 -23.86
N GLN A 34 5.78 3.41 -22.81
CA GLN A 34 4.43 2.83 -22.87
C GLN A 34 3.38 3.92 -22.59
N LEU A 35 2.37 4.00 -23.43
CA LEU A 35 1.23 4.90 -23.29
C LEU A 35 -0.04 4.08 -23.13
N LEU A 36 -0.83 4.38 -22.10
CA LEU A 36 -2.19 3.86 -21.92
C LEU A 36 -3.16 5.03 -21.92
N LEU A 37 -3.98 5.14 -22.98
CA LEU A 37 -4.93 6.25 -23.18
C LEU A 37 -6.35 5.71 -23.10
N LYS A 38 -7.16 6.28 -22.21
CA LYS A 38 -8.55 5.87 -22.03
C LYS A 38 -9.48 7.09 -21.99
N PRO A 39 -10.37 7.27 -22.97
CA PRO A 39 -11.49 8.19 -22.81
C PRO A 39 -12.29 7.84 -21.57
N GLY A 40 -12.43 8.76 -20.64
CA GLY A 40 -13.09 8.57 -19.36
C GLY A 40 -14.59 8.83 -19.40
N THR A 41 -15.23 8.68 -18.26
CA THR A 41 -16.67 8.96 -18.09
C THR A 41 -16.94 10.38 -17.61
N GLU A 42 -15.97 11.02 -16.96
CA GLU A 42 -16.07 12.40 -16.45
C GLU A 42 -15.51 13.38 -17.49
N ARG A 43 -16.33 14.37 -17.85
CA ARG A 43 -15.95 15.41 -18.81
C ARG A 43 -15.19 16.53 -18.12
N GLY A 44 -14.30 17.18 -18.87
CA GLY A 44 -13.56 18.35 -18.42
C GLY A 44 -12.43 18.01 -17.44
N HIS A 45 -12.18 16.73 -17.17
CA HIS A 45 -11.19 16.25 -16.21
C HIS A 45 -10.29 15.17 -16.85
N VAL A 46 -9.00 15.19 -16.49
CA VAL A 46 -8.03 14.12 -16.81
C VAL A 46 -7.28 13.71 -15.59
N ALA A 47 -7.10 12.40 -15.43
CA ALA A 47 -6.21 11.76 -14.48
C ALA A 47 -4.97 11.27 -15.22
N ILE A 48 -3.78 11.61 -14.72
CA ILE A 48 -2.50 11.29 -15.32
C ILE A 48 -1.67 10.53 -14.29
N ARG A 49 -1.06 9.42 -14.71
CA ARG A 49 -0.08 8.67 -13.92
C ARG A 49 1.18 8.50 -14.78
N LEU A 50 2.30 9.02 -14.32
CA LEU A 50 3.60 8.69 -14.89
C LEU A 50 4.29 7.74 -13.94
N VAL A 51 4.40 6.48 -14.35
CA VAL A 51 5.02 5.41 -13.58
C VAL A 51 6.45 5.22 -14.07
N VAL A 52 7.40 5.33 -13.18
CA VAL A 52 8.81 5.02 -13.42
C VAL A 52 9.13 3.71 -12.71
N GLY A 53 9.59 2.70 -13.43
CA GLY A 53 9.86 1.36 -12.89
C GLY A 53 11.13 1.34 -12.03
N VAL A 54 11.13 2.08 -10.93
CA VAL A 54 12.19 2.08 -9.91
C VAL A 54 11.59 2.36 -8.55
N GLY A 55 11.85 1.48 -7.58
CA GLY A 55 11.37 1.59 -6.22
C GLY A 55 12.43 1.27 -5.17
N LEU A 56 11.99 1.18 -3.91
CA LEU A 56 12.89 0.94 -2.78
C LEU A 56 13.61 -0.40 -2.86
N ASP A 57 12.95 -1.45 -3.40
CA ASP A 57 13.51 -2.81 -3.48
C ASP A 57 14.63 -2.96 -4.52
N ASP A 58 14.81 -1.98 -5.42
CA ASP A 58 15.90 -1.97 -6.41
C ASP A 58 17.27 -1.65 -5.79
N PHE A 59 17.31 -1.21 -4.55
CA PHE A 59 18.53 -0.80 -3.87
C PHE A 59 18.85 -1.67 -2.66
N SER A 60 20.12 -1.63 -2.24
CA SER A 60 20.55 -2.22 -0.98
C SER A 60 19.93 -1.46 0.20
N CYS A 61 19.90 -2.07 1.39
CA CYS A 61 19.38 -1.39 2.58
C CYS A 61 20.07 -0.05 2.87
N GLU A 62 21.34 0.08 2.52
CA GLU A 62 22.11 1.31 2.67
C GLU A 62 21.57 2.42 1.76
N ASP A 63 21.21 2.09 0.52
CA ASP A 63 20.82 3.05 -0.52
C ASP A 63 19.31 3.06 -0.82
N LYS A 64 18.50 2.36 -0.04
CA LYS A 64 17.06 2.14 -0.33
C LYS A 64 16.25 3.43 -0.52
N GLU A 65 16.67 4.53 0.12
CA GLU A 65 15.97 5.81 0.06
C GLU A 65 16.34 6.67 -1.17
N LEU A 66 17.24 6.20 -2.04
CA LEU A 66 17.63 6.95 -3.24
C LEU A 66 16.43 7.34 -4.13
N PRO A 67 15.50 6.43 -4.50
CA PRO A 67 14.36 6.81 -5.33
C PRO A 67 13.39 7.75 -4.61
N HIS A 68 13.17 7.58 -3.31
CA HIS A 68 12.32 8.44 -2.50
C HIS A 68 12.93 9.85 -2.34
N LEU A 69 14.22 9.95 -2.06
CA LEU A 69 14.90 11.23 -2.00
C LEU A 69 14.89 11.95 -3.36
N LEU A 70 15.03 11.22 -4.47
CA LEU A 70 14.93 11.80 -5.80
C LEU A 70 13.50 12.30 -6.09
N GLU A 71 12.47 11.57 -5.68
CA GLU A 71 11.07 11.99 -5.82
C GLU A 71 10.84 13.37 -5.20
N HIS A 72 11.23 13.58 -3.93
CA HIS A 72 11.15 14.89 -3.28
C HIS A 72 11.92 15.98 -4.03
N LEU A 73 13.11 15.64 -4.54
CA LEU A 73 13.94 16.59 -5.27
C LEU A 73 13.33 17.04 -6.59
N LEU A 74 12.54 16.19 -7.26
CA LEU A 74 11.91 16.56 -8.52
C LEU A 74 10.88 17.68 -8.36
N PHE A 75 10.35 17.91 -7.17
CA PHE A 75 9.46 19.02 -6.85
C PHE A 75 10.17 20.25 -6.28
N SER A 76 11.49 20.24 -6.15
CA SER A 76 12.25 21.36 -5.55
C SER A 76 12.46 22.58 -6.48
N GLY A 77 12.05 22.46 -7.76
CA GLY A 77 12.12 23.53 -8.74
C GLY A 77 12.79 23.11 -10.05
N ILE A 78 12.50 23.83 -11.12
CA ILE A 78 13.02 23.60 -12.50
C ILE A 78 13.58 24.90 -13.09
N ASP A 79 14.51 24.79 -14.01
CA ASP A 79 15.07 25.90 -14.79
C ASP A 79 15.63 27.05 -13.92
N GLY A 80 16.20 26.74 -12.75
CA GLY A 80 16.74 27.75 -11.81
C GLY A 80 15.67 28.44 -10.95
N GLY A 81 14.39 28.11 -11.14
CA GLY A 81 13.29 28.51 -10.24
C GLY A 81 13.29 27.60 -8.98
N GLY A 82 12.81 28.14 -7.86
CA GLY A 82 12.66 27.36 -6.62
C GLY A 82 11.33 26.60 -6.55
N GLU A 83 11.17 25.85 -5.47
CA GLU A 83 9.94 25.10 -5.16
C GLU A 83 8.68 25.97 -5.23
N GLY A 84 8.71 27.19 -4.65
CA GLY A 84 7.55 28.09 -4.68
C GLY A 84 7.13 28.50 -6.07
N GLU A 85 8.07 28.73 -7.00
CA GLU A 85 7.73 29.04 -8.40
C GLU A 85 7.10 27.83 -9.11
N LEU A 86 7.62 26.64 -8.85
CA LEU A 86 7.05 25.41 -9.40
C LEU A 86 5.63 25.19 -8.88
N GLU A 87 5.40 25.38 -7.59
CA GLU A 87 4.09 25.27 -6.95
C GLU A 87 3.09 26.29 -7.53
N GLU A 88 3.50 27.56 -7.73
CA GLU A 88 2.66 28.55 -8.40
C GLU A 88 2.28 28.13 -9.83
N ARG A 89 3.21 27.51 -10.57
CA ARG A 89 2.95 27.01 -11.93
C ARG A 89 1.97 25.84 -11.91
N MET A 90 2.09 24.92 -10.96
CA MET A 90 1.16 23.80 -10.78
C MET A 90 -0.25 24.30 -10.41
N GLN A 91 -0.34 25.22 -9.46
CA GLN A 91 -1.61 25.83 -9.04
C GLN A 91 -2.30 26.60 -10.19
N ALA A 92 -1.54 27.33 -10.99
CA ALA A 92 -2.08 28.07 -12.17
C ALA A 92 -2.69 27.12 -13.23
N LEU A 93 -2.30 25.86 -13.27
CA LEU A 93 -2.89 24.85 -14.15
C LEU A 93 -4.18 24.25 -13.57
N GLY A 94 -4.48 24.52 -12.28
CA GLY A 94 -5.68 24.07 -11.60
C GLY A 94 -5.68 22.56 -11.34
N GLY A 95 -4.49 21.94 -11.16
CA GLY A 95 -4.34 20.52 -10.91
C GLY A 95 -3.90 20.20 -9.47
N ASP A 96 -4.24 19.00 -9.03
CA ASP A 96 -3.67 18.38 -7.84
C ASP A 96 -2.49 17.52 -8.26
N TRP A 97 -1.34 17.72 -7.63
CA TRP A 97 -0.10 17.06 -7.96
C TRP A 97 0.43 16.31 -6.74
N ASN A 98 0.82 15.06 -6.94
CA ASN A 98 1.46 14.25 -5.93
C ASN A 98 2.42 13.25 -6.57
N ALA A 99 3.28 12.63 -5.76
CA ALA A 99 4.07 11.48 -6.16
C ALA A 99 4.18 10.48 -5.01
N TYR A 100 4.51 9.25 -5.34
CA TYR A 100 4.68 8.16 -4.39
C TYR A 100 5.82 7.27 -4.83
N THR A 101 6.72 6.95 -3.93
CA THR A 101 7.73 5.91 -4.11
C THR A 101 7.30 4.66 -3.36
N SER A 102 7.02 3.60 -4.10
CA SER A 102 6.70 2.27 -3.58
C SER A 102 7.94 1.38 -3.54
N ASN A 103 7.75 0.12 -3.15
CA ASN A 103 8.82 -0.87 -3.26
C ASN A 103 9.25 -1.12 -4.72
N ALA A 104 8.32 -1.02 -5.67
CA ALA A 104 8.55 -1.42 -7.08
C ALA A 104 8.64 -0.25 -8.06
N ASP A 105 8.04 0.89 -7.77
CA ASP A 105 7.97 2.02 -8.69
C ASP A 105 7.93 3.38 -7.98
N THR A 106 8.22 4.44 -8.74
CA THR A 106 7.96 5.83 -8.38
C THR A 106 6.92 6.39 -9.34
N THR A 107 5.79 6.84 -8.83
CA THR A 107 4.65 7.27 -9.64
C THR A 107 4.22 8.69 -9.33
N PHE A 108 4.12 9.51 -10.38
CA PHE A 108 3.55 10.86 -10.33
C PHE A 108 2.06 10.78 -10.60
N VAL A 109 1.27 11.33 -9.70
CA VAL A 109 -0.20 11.30 -9.69
C VAL A 109 -0.72 12.70 -9.88
N ILE A 110 -1.43 12.93 -10.98
CA ILE A 110 -1.91 14.29 -11.32
C ILE A 110 -3.39 14.22 -11.72
N GLU A 111 -4.19 15.08 -11.13
CA GLU A 111 -5.57 15.33 -11.51
C GLU A 111 -5.65 16.75 -12.05
N ALA A 112 -6.21 16.96 -13.25
CA ALA A 112 -6.22 18.29 -13.86
C ALA A 112 -7.43 18.56 -14.77
N PRO A 113 -7.78 19.85 -15.00
CA PRO A 113 -8.74 20.21 -16.01
C PRO A 113 -8.28 19.76 -17.40
N ALA A 114 -9.16 19.10 -18.16
CA ALA A 114 -8.83 18.56 -19.48
C ALA A 114 -8.29 19.61 -20.46
N GLN A 115 -8.75 20.85 -20.35
CA GLN A 115 -8.25 21.95 -21.18
C GLN A 115 -6.78 22.28 -20.97
N ASN A 116 -6.20 21.91 -19.81
CA ASN A 116 -4.80 22.17 -19.46
C ASN A 116 -3.91 20.94 -19.65
N GLN A 117 -4.45 19.80 -20.11
CA GLN A 117 -3.74 18.51 -20.17
C GLN A 117 -2.35 18.60 -20.84
N ARG A 118 -2.21 19.34 -21.96
CA ARG A 118 -0.89 19.48 -22.63
C ARG A 118 0.09 20.29 -21.80
N LYS A 119 -0.35 21.38 -21.15
CA LYS A 119 0.51 22.21 -20.30
C LYS A 119 0.95 21.46 -19.05
N VAL A 120 0.05 20.63 -18.50
CA VAL A 120 0.35 19.73 -17.37
C VAL A 120 1.39 18.71 -17.80
N LEU A 121 1.25 18.09 -18.95
CA LEU A 121 2.22 17.12 -19.49
C LEU A 121 3.57 17.80 -19.82
N ASP A 122 3.59 19.03 -20.34
CA ASP A 122 4.84 19.79 -20.54
C ASP A 122 5.55 20.07 -19.21
N LEU A 123 4.77 20.44 -18.17
CA LEU A 123 5.34 20.71 -16.86
C LEU A 123 5.86 19.42 -16.19
N LEU A 124 5.11 18.30 -16.28
CA LEU A 124 5.55 17.00 -15.78
C LEU A 124 6.84 16.55 -16.47
N LEU A 125 6.91 16.68 -17.79
CA LEU A 125 8.13 16.37 -18.54
C LEU A 125 9.31 17.23 -18.08
N ALA A 126 9.07 18.54 -17.82
CA ALA A 126 10.10 19.43 -17.29
C ALA A 126 10.56 19.02 -15.88
N ILE A 127 9.63 18.64 -15.00
CA ILE A 127 9.93 18.15 -13.64
C ILE A 127 10.88 16.96 -13.71
N VAL A 128 10.58 15.93 -14.48
CA VAL A 128 11.40 14.72 -14.50
C VAL A 128 12.73 14.88 -15.26
N THR A 129 12.83 15.84 -16.19
CA THR A 129 14.02 15.99 -17.06
C THR A 129 14.90 17.19 -16.73
N ARG A 130 14.37 18.28 -16.17
CA ARG A 130 15.07 19.57 -16.02
C ARG A 130 15.25 20.07 -14.59
N THR A 131 14.80 19.31 -13.59
CA THR A 131 15.05 19.64 -12.19
C THR A 131 16.55 19.66 -11.88
N GLU A 132 17.00 20.72 -11.24
CA GLU A 132 18.39 20.88 -10.82
C GLU A 132 18.61 20.34 -9.41
N LEU A 133 19.53 19.38 -9.28
CA LEU A 133 19.88 18.76 -8.00
C LEU A 133 20.96 19.61 -7.31
N THR A 134 20.54 20.72 -6.66
CA THR A 134 21.45 21.56 -5.89
C THR A 134 21.72 20.99 -4.51
N ASP A 135 22.88 21.30 -3.90
CA ASP A 135 23.18 20.83 -2.55
C ASP A 135 22.18 21.37 -1.51
N ALA A 136 21.66 22.57 -1.72
CA ALA A 136 20.64 23.16 -0.84
C ALA A 136 19.33 22.35 -0.88
N ASN A 137 18.86 22.00 -2.09
CA ASN A 137 17.65 21.20 -2.28
C ASN A 137 17.82 19.77 -1.75
N ILE A 138 18.99 19.16 -1.99
CA ILE A 138 19.32 17.82 -1.47
C ILE A 138 19.27 17.81 0.06
N ASN A 139 19.89 18.80 0.72
CA ASN A 139 19.86 18.86 2.18
C ASN A 139 18.45 19.13 2.74
N ALA A 140 17.63 19.92 2.04
CA ALA A 140 16.23 20.13 2.43
C ALA A 140 15.40 18.84 2.28
N ALA A 141 15.52 18.16 1.16
CA ALA A 141 14.81 16.91 0.89
C ALA A 141 15.22 15.78 1.88
N LYS A 142 16.50 15.64 2.22
CA LYS A 142 16.96 14.72 3.27
C LYS A 142 16.23 14.92 4.58
N GLN A 143 16.09 16.18 5.03
CA GLN A 143 15.35 16.47 6.27
C GLN A 143 13.88 16.11 6.19
N VAL A 144 13.26 16.17 5.02
CA VAL A 144 11.86 15.76 4.82
C VAL A 144 11.76 14.23 4.95
N VAL A 145 12.56 13.48 4.19
CA VAL A 145 12.58 12.02 4.22
C VAL A 145 12.83 11.49 5.63
N GLU A 146 13.81 12.04 6.39
CA GLU A 146 14.05 11.68 7.79
C GLU A 146 12.85 11.91 8.70
N ARG A 147 12.07 12.98 8.46
CA ARG A 147 10.86 13.26 9.26
C ARG A 147 9.75 12.28 8.94
N GLU A 148 9.58 11.93 7.70
CA GLU A 148 8.55 10.96 7.25
C GLU A 148 8.81 9.57 7.79
N ASP A 149 10.06 9.15 7.87
CA ASP A 149 10.47 7.85 8.45
C ASP A 149 10.44 7.81 9.99
N GLY A 150 9.72 8.69 10.62
CA GLY A 150 9.46 8.63 12.06
C GLY A 150 10.33 9.54 12.91
N GLY A 151 10.82 10.65 12.38
CA GLY A 151 11.47 11.74 13.13
C GLY A 151 10.62 12.35 14.25
N HIS A 152 9.36 11.94 14.36
CA HIS A 152 8.41 12.42 15.38
C HIS A 152 8.51 11.75 16.74
N TYR A 153 9.27 10.65 16.88
CA TYR A 153 9.41 9.95 18.15
C TYR A 153 10.47 10.62 19.03
N SER A 154 10.14 10.84 20.31
CA SER A 154 11.11 11.33 21.28
C SER A 154 12.27 10.34 21.47
N HIS A 155 13.46 10.85 21.87
CA HIS A 155 14.62 9.98 22.16
C HIS A 155 14.29 8.88 23.17
N LEU A 156 13.38 9.14 24.11
CA LEU A 156 12.94 8.16 25.09
C LEU A 156 12.04 7.08 24.45
N GLN A 157 11.14 7.47 23.55
CA GLN A 157 10.33 6.51 22.78
C GLN A 157 11.23 5.63 21.91
N ARG A 158 12.24 6.19 21.23
CA ARG A 158 13.21 5.42 20.45
C ARG A 158 14.03 4.46 21.32
N LEU A 159 14.41 4.88 22.54
CA LEU A 159 15.14 4.00 23.46
C LEU A 159 14.29 2.81 23.95
N LEU A 160 12.99 3.03 24.12
CA LEU A 160 12.03 2.03 24.58
C LEU A 160 11.49 1.18 23.43
N ASP A 161 11.37 1.80 22.26
CA ASP A 161 10.92 1.13 21.04
C ASP A 161 12.11 0.52 20.29
N ARG A 162 12.76 -0.45 20.92
CA ARG A 162 13.83 -1.22 20.28
C ARG A 162 13.35 -2.06 19.10
N GLN A 163 12.05 -2.14 18.88
CA GLN A 163 11.40 -3.01 17.90
C GLN A 163 10.81 -2.23 16.73
N ASP A 164 11.01 -0.92 16.71
CA ASP A 164 10.53 -0.02 15.66
C ASP A 164 9.02 -0.15 15.40
N LEU A 165 8.23 0.09 16.45
CA LEU A 165 6.76 -0.06 16.46
C LEU A 165 6.03 0.98 15.59
N GLY A 166 6.74 1.88 14.92
CA GLY A 166 6.17 2.70 13.86
C GLY A 166 5.74 1.89 12.65
N HIS A 167 6.25 0.65 12.50
CA HIS A 167 5.91 -0.24 11.40
C HIS A 167 4.85 -1.27 11.82
N LYS A 168 4.03 -1.71 10.85
CA LYS A 168 3.07 -2.80 11.04
C LYS A 168 3.77 -4.09 11.49
N ALA A 169 3.05 -4.92 12.22
CA ALA A 169 3.54 -6.23 12.68
C ALA A 169 4.04 -7.14 11.54
N SER A 170 3.42 -7.06 10.37
CA SER A 170 3.85 -7.75 9.15
C SER A 170 5.20 -7.25 8.64
N SER A 171 5.42 -5.94 8.62
CA SER A 171 6.70 -5.33 8.25
C SER A 171 7.83 -5.73 9.19
N GLN A 172 7.58 -5.75 10.49
CA GLN A 172 8.56 -6.21 11.48
C GLN A 172 8.91 -7.69 11.29
N LEU A 173 7.92 -8.54 11.02
CA LEU A 173 8.17 -9.94 10.69
C LEU A 173 8.99 -10.07 9.41
N ALA A 174 8.71 -9.28 8.38
CA ALA A 174 9.49 -9.28 7.14
C ALA A 174 10.96 -8.92 7.39
N VAL A 175 11.23 -7.94 8.27
CA VAL A 175 12.60 -7.61 8.71
C VAL A 175 13.26 -8.79 9.42
N GLU A 176 12.57 -9.43 10.34
CA GLU A 176 13.11 -10.63 11.06
C GLU A 176 13.40 -11.78 10.11
N LEU A 177 12.64 -11.93 9.04
CA LEU A 177 12.82 -12.97 8.02
C LEU A 177 13.90 -12.61 6.97
N GLY A 178 14.42 -11.38 6.99
CA GLY A 178 15.41 -10.89 6.03
C GLY A 178 14.82 -10.46 4.68
N LEU A 179 13.51 -10.23 4.62
CA LEU A 179 12.78 -9.81 3.43
C LEU A 179 12.73 -8.28 3.27
N LYS A 180 12.92 -7.55 4.35
CA LYS A 180 12.87 -6.09 4.39
C LYS A 180 14.04 -5.55 5.21
N CYS A 181 14.45 -4.32 4.91
CA CYS A 181 15.50 -3.65 5.65
C CYS A 181 15.04 -3.30 7.09
N ALA A 182 15.94 -3.53 8.07
CA ALA A 182 15.70 -3.23 9.48
C ALA A 182 15.92 -1.76 9.82
N GLU A 183 16.68 -1.06 9.00
CA GLU A 183 17.15 0.28 9.30
C GLU A 183 16.16 1.32 8.84
N ARG A 184 16.06 2.39 9.63
CA ARG A 184 15.34 3.61 9.26
C ARG A 184 16.03 4.27 8.08
N ALA A 185 15.33 5.23 7.47
CA ALA A 185 15.91 6.04 6.41
C ALA A 185 17.20 6.70 6.91
N ASP A 186 18.33 6.26 6.37
CA ASP A 186 19.62 6.93 6.51
C ASP A 186 19.96 7.55 5.17
N VAL A 187 19.69 8.85 5.05
CA VAL A 187 19.90 9.61 3.81
C VAL A 187 21.16 10.48 3.84
N ASP A 188 21.83 10.60 5.01
CA ASP A 188 22.95 11.53 5.19
C ASP A 188 24.11 11.24 4.23
N HIS A 189 24.41 9.96 3.99
CA HIS A 189 25.51 9.50 3.13
C HIS A 189 25.19 9.60 1.64
N LEU A 190 23.89 9.75 1.27
CA LEU A 190 23.46 9.80 -0.14
C LEU A 190 23.99 11.08 -0.82
N THR A 191 24.51 10.94 -2.01
CA THR A 191 25.22 11.99 -2.74
C THR A 191 24.47 12.45 -4.00
N ARG A 192 24.79 13.66 -4.46
CA ARG A 192 24.29 14.18 -5.73
C ARG A 192 24.63 13.23 -6.89
N GLU A 193 25.83 12.68 -6.91
CA GLU A 193 26.29 11.79 -7.98
C GLU A 193 25.41 10.53 -8.06
N GLN A 194 25.05 9.94 -6.92
CA GLN A 194 24.15 8.79 -6.87
C GLN A 194 22.76 9.14 -7.41
N LEU A 195 22.20 10.30 -7.01
CA LEU A 195 20.90 10.79 -7.49
C LEU A 195 20.88 11.08 -9.00
N GLU A 196 21.93 11.71 -9.53
CA GLU A 196 22.06 11.96 -10.97
C GLU A 196 22.22 10.65 -11.75
N LYS A 197 22.97 9.70 -11.22
CA LYS A 197 23.13 8.37 -11.80
C LYS A 197 21.80 7.62 -11.83
N LEU A 198 21.05 7.65 -10.72
CA LEU A 198 19.72 7.05 -10.62
C LEU A 198 18.79 7.67 -11.65
N ARG A 199 18.66 9.01 -11.67
CA ARG A 199 17.82 9.70 -12.65
C ARG A 199 18.17 9.31 -14.08
N LYS A 200 19.44 9.31 -14.43
CA LYS A 200 19.89 8.96 -15.77
C LYS A 200 19.60 7.50 -16.15
N ALA A 201 19.72 6.58 -15.20
CA ALA A 201 19.57 5.15 -15.46
C ALA A 201 18.10 4.68 -15.48
N TRP A 202 17.24 5.29 -14.66
CA TRP A 202 15.90 4.79 -14.43
C TRP A 202 14.79 5.70 -14.97
N TYR A 203 14.99 7.03 -15.00
CA TYR A 203 14.02 7.99 -15.55
C TYR A 203 14.15 8.12 -17.06
N ALA A 204 14.12 6.99 -17.74
CA ALA A 204 14.26 6.86 -19.19
C ALA A 204 12.94 6.36 -19.81
N PRO A 205 12.61 6.75 -21.04
CA PRO A 205 11.30 6.44 -21.64
C PRO A 205 11.01 4.95 -21.70
N ASN A 206 12.00 4.11 -21.94
CA ASN A 206 11.85 2.65 -21.98
C ASN A 206 11.68 1.99 -20.61
N ASN A 207 11.75 2.76 -19.53
CA ASN A 207 11.41 2.34 -18.16
C ASN A 207 10.21 3.12 -17.60
N MET A 208 9.41 3.77 -18.45
CA MET A 208 8.28 4.58 -18.05
C MET A 208 6.98 4.11 -18.70
N THR A 209 5.90 4.24 -17.96
CA THR A 209 4.53 4.08 -18.46
C THR A 209 3.72 5.35 -18.15
N LEU A 210 3.13 5.96 -19.17
CA LEU A 210 2.27 7.13 -19.02
C LEU A 210 0.81 6.71 -19.25
N ILE A 211 0.01 6.83 -18.21
CA ILE A 211 -1.42 6.48 -18.19
C ILE A 211 -2.22 7.77 -18.15
N ILE A 212 -3.14 7.97 -19.09
CA ILE A 212 -4.00 9.15 -19.13
C ILE A 212 -5.44 8.70 -19.34
N VAL A 213 -6.29 9.06 -18.39
CA VAL A 213 -7.73 8.74 -18.39
C VAL A 213 -8.54 10.01 -18.30
N GLY A 214 -9.52 10.19 -19.15
CA GLY A 214 -10.41 11.36 -19.04
C GLY A 214 -10.92 11.92 -20.36
N ASP A 215 -11.17 13.22 -20.38
CA ASP A 215 -11.61 13.95 -21.57
C ASP A 215 -10.38 14.27 -22.43
N LEU A 216 -9.96 13.32 -23.25
CA LEU A 216 -8.71 13.36 -23.97
C LEU A 216 -8.79 14.27 -25.21
N ASP A 217 -7.76 15.07 -25.41
CA ASP A 217 -7.54 15.81 -26.66
C ASP A 217 -7.33 14.83 -27.83
N LYS A 218 -8.02 15.03 -28.93
CA LYS A 218 -7.94 14.18 -30.13
C LYS A 218 -6.53 14.07 -30.72
N LEU A 219 -5.69 15.08 -30.53
CA LEU A 219 -4.32 15.10 -31.01
C LEU A 219 -3.31 14.70 -29.93
N LEU A 220 -3.78 14.21 -28.78
CA LEU A 220 -2.91 13.82 -27.67
C LEU A 220 -1.87 12.77 -28.07
N PRO A 221 -2.20 11.69 -28.81
CA PRO A 221 -1.19 10.71 -29.23
C PRO A 221 -0.04 11.34 -30.02
N ALA A 222 -0.33 12.16 -31.03
CA ALA A 222 0.67 12.83 -31.83
C ALA A 222 1.48 13.88 -31.04
N TYR A 223 0.85 14.50 -30.04
CA TYR A 223 1.52 15.42 -29.13
C TYR A 223 2.53 14.66 -28.25
N LEU A 224 2.14 13.51 -27.66
CA LEU A 224 3.01 12.69 -26.83
C LEU A 224 4.18 12.10 -27.63
N GLU A 225 3.93 11.63 -28.85
CA GLU A 225 4.99 11.17 -29.75
C GLU A 225 6.05 12.26 -30.01
N ARG A 226 5.62 13.51 -30.20
CA ARG A 226 6.54 14.63 -30.46
C ARG A 226 7.30 15.09 -29.21
N THR A 227 6.73 15.00 -28.02
CA THR A 227 7.30 15.50 -26.76
C THR A 227 8.00 14.40 -25.99
N TYR A 228 7.28 13.45 -25.46
CA TYR A 228 7.84 12.31 -24.71
C TYR A 228 8.58 11.31 -25.61
N GLY A 229 8.13 11.17 -26.87
CA GLY A 229 8.82 10.35 -27.86
C GLY A 229 10.18 10.89 -28.31
N ALA A 230 10.50 12.15 -28.00
CA ALA A 230 11.81 12.76 -28.25
C ALA A 230 12.84 12.48 -27.14
N LEU A 231 12.45 11.82 -26.04
CA LEU A 231 13.39 11.41 -25.00
C LEU A 231 14.29 10.27 -25.52
N ASP A 232 15.57 10.33 -25.15
CA ASP A 232 16.51 9.29 -25.50
C ASP A 232 16.32 8.06 -24.59
N PRO A 233 16.20 6.83 -25.15
CA PRO A 233 16.19 5.61 -24.35
C PRO A 233 17.58 5.33 -23.79
N VAL A 234 17.63 4.57 -22.70
CA VAL A 234 18.89 4.07 -22.12
C VAL A 234 18.92 2.55 -22.13
N ASP A 235 20.11 1.97 -21.95
CA ASP A 235 20.21 0.53 -21.73
C ASP A 235 19.43 0.17 -20.45
N PRO A 236 18.55 -0.84 -20.49
CA PRO A 236 17.73 -1.21 -19.33
C PRO A 236 18.60 -1.55 -18.12
N THR A 237 18.27 -0.98 -16.98
CA THR A 237 18.89 -1.36 -15.71
C THR A 237 18.11 -2.57 -15.17
N GLU A 238 18.85 -3.61 -14.76
CA GLU A 238 18.24 -4.79 -14.17
C GLU A 238 17.73 -4.48 -12.77
N HIS A 239 16.49 -4.91 -12.48
CA HIS A 239 15.94 -4.87 -11.15
C HIS A 239 16.69 -5.81 -10.22
N ARG A 240 16.85 -5.41 -8.97
CA ARG A 240 17.46 -6.25 -7.97
C ARG A 240 16.57 -7.47 -7.72
N ALA A 241 17.17 -8.66 -7.62
CA ALA A 241 16.45 -9.86 -7.24
C ALA A 241 15.87 -9.70 -5.82
N LEU A 242 14.59 -10.03 -5.67
CA LEU A 242 13.93 -10.02 -4.38
C LEU A 242 14.57 -11.05 -3.44
N PRO A 243 14.70 -10.75 -2.13
CA PRO A 243 15.32 -11.66 -1.19
C PRO A 243 14.41 -12.85 -0.91
N ASP A 244 15.01 -14.03 -0.75
CA ASP A 244 14.33 -15.18 -0.15
C ASP A 244 14.32 -15.07 1.39
N ILE A 245 13.46 -15.84 2.05
CA ILE A 245 13.45 -15.95 3.51
C ILE A 245 14.81 -16.49 3.98
N GLN A 246 15.58 -15.65 4.66
CA GLN A 246 16.97 -15.96 5.05
C GLN A 246 17.11 -16.37 6.52
N HIS A 247 16.19 -15.93 7.36
CA HIS A 247 16.27 -16.08 8.80
C HIS A 247 15.02 -16.73 9.38
N ALA A 248 15.17 -17.43 10.49
CA ALA A 248 14.04 -17.87 11.30
C ALA A 248 13.63 -16.74 12.24
N ALA A 249 12.37 -16.38 12.24
CA ALA A 249 11.81 -15.44 13.19
C ALA A 249 11.30 -16.13 14.46
N ALA A 250 11.19 -15.38 15.56
CA ALA A 250 10.56 -15.87 16.77
C ALA A 250 9.07 -16.16 16.50
N ILE A 251 8.60 -17.35 16.90
CA ILE A 251 7.18 -17.75 16.72
C ILE A 251 6.24 -16.78 17.43
N ARG A 252 6.63 -16.29 18.61
CA ARG A 252 5.85 -15.30 19.36
C ARG A 252 6.73 -14.16 19.79
N ARG A 253 6.20 -12.94 19.63
CA ARG A 253 6.86 -11.74 20.12
C ARG A 253 5.82 -10.76 20.64
N ASP A 254 6.02 -10.27 21.88
CA ASP A 254 5.26 -9.19 22.46
C ASP A 254 5.93 -7.86 22.08
N LEU A 255 5.15 -6.96 21.53
CA LEU A 255 5.55 -5.64 21.09
C LEU A 255 5.00 -4.60 22.07
N ILE A 256 5.82 -3.64 22.48
CA ILE A 256 5.38 -2.59 23.39
C ILE A 256 4.84 -1.43 22.56
N HIS A 257 3.54 -1.15 22.67
CA HIS A 257 2.89 -0.03 22.01
C HIS A 257 2.23 0.89 23.04
N GLY A 258 2.92 2.00 23.34
CA GLY A 258 2.50 2.95 24.37
C GLY A 258 2.95 2.58 25.78
N TRP A 259 2.66 3.48 26.73
CA TRP A 259 3.12 3.37 28.12
C TRP A 259 2.10 2.69 29.02
N VAL A 260 0.84 3.08 28.89
CA VAL A 260 -0.24 2.68 29.79
C VAL A 260 -1.51 2.45 29.00
N GLY A 261 -2.21 1.36 29.30
CA GLY A 261 -3.50 1.00 28.71
C GLY A 261 -3.81 -0.49 28.84
N ASP A 262 -5.05 -0.84 28.57
CA ASP A 262 -5.54 -2.22 28.62
C ASP A 262 -5.84 -2.77 27.22
N ASN A 263 -5.82 -1.94 26.17
CA ASN A 263 -6.01 -2.39 24.80
C ASN A 263 -4.79 -3.17 24.29
N ALA A 264 -5.04 -4.23 23.55
CA ALA A 264 -4.03 -4.99 22.85
C ALA A 264 -4.45 -5.23 21.40
N LYS A 265 -3.45 -5.38 20.51
CA LYS A 265 -3.68 -5.88 19.16
C LYS A 265 -3.00 -7.22 19.00
N LEU A 266 -3.74 -8.16 18.49
CA LEU A 266 -3.27 -9.50 18.20
C LEU A 266 -3.14 -9.65 16.69
N HIS A 267 -1.97 -10.12 16.24
CA HIS A 267 -1.68 -10.43 14.86
C HIS A 267 -1.12 -11.85 14.76
N TRP A 268 -1.78 -12.70 13.99
CA TRP A 268 -1.28 -14.03 13.66
C TRP A 268 -0.98 -14.07 12.16
N LEU A 269 0.32 -14.07 11.82
CA LEU A 269 0.83 -13.89 10.47
C LEU A 269 1.33 -15.21 9.88
N PHE A 270 1.02 -15.41 8.61
CA PHE A 270 1.44 -16.58 7.84
C PHE A 270 2.07 -16.10 6.53
N PRO A 271 3.35 -16.40 6.27
CA PRO A 271 3.89 -16.25 4.92
C PRO A 271 3.10 -17.11 3.95
N GLU A 272 2.71 -16.55 2.82
CA GLU A 272 2.01 -17.30 1.78
C GLU A 272 2.96 -18.30 1.13
N PRO A 273 2.49 -19.51 0.86
CA PRO A 273 3.28 -20.46 0.08
C PRO A 273 3.45 -19.92 -1.35
N VAL A 274 4.62 -20.15 -1.94
CA VAL A 274 4.84 -19.86 -3.37
C VAL A 274 3.97 -20.83 -4.17
N LEU A 275 2.96 -20.30 -4.82
CA LEU A 275 2.07 -21.02 -5.74
C LEU A 275 2.16 -20.34 -7.10
N ASP A 276 1.80 -21.07 -8.17
CA ASP A 276 1.80 -20.52 -9.53
C ASP A 276 0.88 -19.29 -9.62
N ASP A 277 1.16 -18.36 -10.55
CA ASP A 277 0.48 -17.06 -10.78
C ASP A 277 -1.05 -17.09 -10.88
N GLN A 278 -1.65 -18.29 -10.96
CA GLN A 278 -3.10 -18.47 -11.02
C GLN A 278 -3.82 -18.33 -9.66
N TYR A 279 -3.11 -18.06 -8.58
CA TYR A 279 -3.63 -18.14 -7.21
C TYR A 279 -3.89 -16.82 -6.51
N ASP A 280 -3.61 -15.66 -7.11
CA ASP A 280 -3.82 -14.37 -6.46
C ASP A 280 -5.28 -14.17 -6.01
N GLU A 281 -6.25 -14.37 -6.91
CA GLU A 281 -7.67 -14.28 -6.56
C GLU A 281 -8.10 -15.36 -5.57
N THR A 282 -7.39 -16.47 -5.52
CA THR A 282 -7.63 -17.56 -4.57
C THR A 282 -7.31 -17.11 -3.15
N PHE A 283 -6.17 -16.44 -2.96
CA PHE A 283 -5.80 -15.88 -1.65
C PHE A 283 -6.68 -14.69 -1.27
N ASP A 284 -7.11 -13.88 -2.22
CA ASP A 284 -8.05 -12.79 -1.96
C ASP A 284 -9.42 -13.32 -1.48
N LEU A 285 -9.93 -14.38 -2.10
CA LEU A 285 -11.16 -15.04 -1.63
C LEU A 285 -10.96 -15.76 -0.30
N LEU A 286 -9.79 -16.35 -0.06
CA LEU A 286 -9.44 -16.93 1.24
C LEU A 286 -9.41 -15.84 2.32
N LYS A 287 -8.79 -14.69 2.03
CA LYS A 287 -8.78 -13.52 2.91
C LYS A 287 -10.20 -13.07 3.26
N ASP A 288 -11.08 -12.93 2.26
CA ASP A 288 -12.48 -12.56 2.48
C ASP A 288 -13.23 -13.60 3.34
N TYR A 289 -12.91 -14.88 3.16
CA TYR A 289 -13.50 -15.94 3.99
C TYR A 289 -13.00 -15.87 5.43
N LEU A 290 -11.70 -15.67 5.64
CA LEU A 290 -11.10 -15.53 6.97
C LEU A 290 -11.62 -14.29 7.69
N ASP A 291 -11.79 -13.17 6.99
CA ASP A 291 -12.38 -11.95 7.53
C ASP A 291 -13.79 -12.20 8.09
N TRP A 292 -14.63 -12.88 7.30
CA TRP A 292 -15.95 -13.30 7.76
C TRP A 292 -15.92 -14.28 8.95
N ALA A 293 -14.99 -15.25 8.92
CA ALA A 293 -14.83 -16.23 9.97
C ALA A 293 -14.38 -15.59 11.29
N LEU A 294 -13.43 -14.66 11.23
CA LEU A 294 -12.97 -13.86 12.38
C LEU A 294 -14.11 -13.04 12.97
N TYR A 295 -14.85 -12.31 12.14
CA TYR A 295 -16.01 -11.54 12.59
C TYR A 295 -17.02 -12.43 13.31
N ARG A 296 -17.32 -13.61 12.77
CA ARG A 296 -18.24 -14.57 13.37
C ARG A 296 -17.73 -15.11 14.70
N GLN A 297 -16.46 -15.52 14.76
CA GLN A 297 -15.88 -16.15 15.95
C GLN A 297 -15.59 -15.11 17.05
N LEU A 298 -14.78 -14.11 16.76
CA LEU A 298 -14.29 -13.18 17.78
C LEU A 298 -15.33 -12.14 18.19
N ARG A 299 -16.18 -11.66 17.25
CA ARG A 299 -17.18 -10.66 17.58
C ARG A 299 -18.53 -11.25 17.98
N LEU A 300 -19.12 -12.09 17.12
CA LEU A 300 -20.51 -12.52 17.33
C LEU A 300 -20.64 -13.64 18.37
N GLN A 301 -19.73 -14.60 18.41
CA GLN A 301 -19.83 -15.77 19.30
C GLN A 301 -19.17 -15.51 20.64
N HIS A 302 -18.01 -14.86 20.68
CA HIS A 302 -17.24 -14.67 21.90
C HIS A 302 -17.24 -13.23 22.44
N GLY A 303 -17.55 -12.22 21.60
CA GLY A 303 -17.60 -10.83 22.04
C GLY A 303 -16.24 -10.21 22.37
N LEU A 304 -15.12 -10.81 21.92
CA LEU A 304 -13.76 -10.44 22.28
C LEU A 304 -13.23 -9.24 21.49
N SER A 305 -13.70 -9.01 20.26
CA SER A 305 -13.22 -7.93 19.40
C SER A 305 -14.40 -7.26 18.69
N TYR A 306 -14.37 -5.92 18.62
CA TYR A 306 -15.38 -5.18 17.88
C TYR A 306 -15.24 -5.31 16.37
N GLY A 307 -14.02 -5.30 15.85
CA GLY A 307 -13.73 -5.30 14.43
C GLY A 307 -12.51 -6.16 14.08
N PRO A 308 -12.56 -7.50 14.29
CA PRO A 308 -11.47 -8.35 13.86
C PRO A 308 -11.43 -8.40 12.33
N TRP A 309 -10.22 -8.50 11.75
CA TRP A 309 -10.02 -8.48 10.29
C TRP A 309 -8.91 -9.40 9.84
N SER A 310 -8.95 -9.77 8.60
CA SER A 310 -7.83 -10.40 7.89
C SER A 310 -7.21 -9.41 6.90
N GLU A 311 -5.90 -9.50 6.71
CA GLU A 311 -5.17 -8.64 5.78
C GLU A 311 -4.20 -9.49 4.96
N ARG A 312 -3.99 -9.09 3.71
CA ARG A 312 -3.00 -9.67 2.81
C ARG A 312 -2.06 -8.57 2.35
N GLU A 313 -0.77 -8.77 2.54
CA GLU A 313 0.29 -7.83 2.13
C GLU A 313 1.42 -8.57 1.43
N VAL A 314 2.11 -7.91 0.52
CA VAL A 314 3.31 -8.44 -0.14
C VAL A 314 4.51 -7.62 0.34
N LEU A 315 5.50 -8.28 0.94
CA LEU A 315 6.70 -7.65 1.49
C LEU A 315 7.93 -8.41 1.03
N GLY A 316 8.86 -7.74 0.36
CA GLY A 316 10.05 -8.37 -0.22
C GLY A 316 9.71 -9.52 -1.17
N GLY A 317 8.62 -9.41 -1.94
CA GLY A 317 8.15 -10.43 -2.87
C GLY A 317 7.42 -11.62 -2.23
N VAL A 318 7.30 -11.68 -0.90
CA VAL A 318 6.57 -12.72 -0.17
C VAL A 318 5.22 -12.19 0.29
N GLY A 319 4.14 -12.89 -0.05
CA GLY A 319 2.80 -12.61 0.48
C GLY A 319 2.70 -13.00 1.95
N PHE A 320 1.96 -12.20 2.72
CA PHE A 320 1.62 -12.47 4.11
C PHE A 320 0.12 -12.38 4.30
N MET A 321 -0.47 -13.46 4.82
CA MET A 321 -1.85 -13.45 5.31
C MET A 321 -1.83 -13.25 6.82
N SER A 322 -2.56 -12.27 7.34
CA SER A 322 -2.68 -12.04 8.78
C SER A 322 -4.12 -12.13 9.26
N LEU A 323 -4.27 -12.71 10.46
CA LEU A 323 -5.51 -12.72 11.24
C LEU A 323 -5.32 -11.74 12.39
N ASN A 324 -6.18 -10.73 12.49
CA ASN A 324 -5.96 -9.59 13.37
C ASN A 324 -7.18 -9.33 14.26
N ALA A 325 -6.94 -8.85 15.48
CA ALA A 325 -8.00 -8.40 16.39
C ALA A 325 -7.51 -7.30 17.32
N ASP A 326 -8.34 -6.26 17.49
CA ASP A 326 -8.26 -5.31 18.59
C ASP A 326 -9.10 -5.84 19.75
N LEU A 327 -8.53 -5.95 20.95
CA LEU A 327 -9.19 -6.55 22.11
C LEU A 327 -8.64 -6.01 23.45
N GLU A 328 -9.31 -6.34 24.53
CA GLU A 328 -8.78 -6.10 25.87
C GLU A 328 -7.60 -7.04 26.15
N ARG A 329 -6.60 -6.55 26.88
CA ARG A 329 -5.39 -7.31 27.18
C ARG A 329 -5.65 -8.64 27.89
N ASP A 330 -6.66 -8.66 28.77
CA ASP A 330 -7.02 -9.85 29.54
C ASP A 330 -7.73 -10.91 28.70
N ASP A 331 -8.30 -10.52 27.55
CA ASP A 331 -8.96 -11.43 26.61
C ASP A 331 -7.99 -12.11 25.62
N LEU A 332 -6.71 -11.70 25.61
CA LEU A 332 -5.68 -12.27 24.72
C LEU A 332 -5.63 -13.80 24.74
N PRO A 333 -5.57 -14.48 25.92
CA PRO A 333 -5.47 -15.95 25.95
C PRO A 333 -6.69 -16.64 25.35
N GLU A 334 -7.89 -16.07 25.55
CA GLU A 334 -9.14 -16.60 24.98
C GLU A 334 -9.18 -16.39 23.48
N ALA A 335 -8.81 -15.20 23.00
CA ALA A 335 -8.74 -14.90 21.57
C ALA A 335 -7.75 -15.82 20.83
N GLU A 336 -6.56 -16.04 21.38
CA GLU A 336 -5.58 -16.99 20.83
C GLU A 336 -6.18 -18.41 20.75
N HIS A 337 -6.83 -18.88 21.79
CA HIS A 337 -7.49 -20.20 21.81
C HIS A 337 -8.59 -20.30 20.75
N VAL A 338 -9.42 -19.27 20.61
CA VAL A 338 -10.48 -19.20 19.57
C VAL A 338 -9.89 -19.27 18.17
N LEU A 339 -8.79 -18.55 17.92
CA LEU A 339 -8.12 -18.56 16.62
C LEU A 339 -7.47 -19.91 16.31
N GLU A 340 -6.82 -20.55 17.29
CA GLU A 340 -6.27 -21.90 17.13
C GLU A 340 -7.36 -22.93 16.87
N ALA A 341 -8.49 -22.83 17.57
CA ALA A 341 -9.66 -23.68 17.33
C ALA A 341 -10.25 -23.46 15.92
N LEU A 342 -10.35 -22.22 15.47
CA LEU A 342 -10.81 -21.89 14.13
C LEU A 342 -9.86 -22.51 13.07
N ARG A 343 -8.55 -22.34 13.22
CA ARG A 343 -7.55 -22.95 12.31
C ARG A 343 -7.70 -24.48 12.29
N ALA A 344 -7.81 -25.12 13.44
CA ALA A 344 -7.97 -26.57 13.56
C ALA A 344 -9.28 -27.04 12.87
N GLN A 345 -10.37 -26.29 13.04
CA GLN A 345 -11.63 -26.58 12.39
C GLN A 345 -11.51 -26.47 10.86
N LEU A 346 -10.92 -25.38 10.36
CA LEU A 346 -10.72 -25.17 8.92
C LEU A 346 -9.86 -26.26 8.28
N LEU A 347 -8.78 -26.69 8.96
CA LEU A 347 -7.93 -27.78 8.47
C LEU A 347 -8.67 -29.11 8.44
N LYS A 348 -9.57 -29.37 9.38
CA LYS A 348 -10.35 -30.62 9.47
C LYS A 348 -11.50 -30.64 8.49
N ASP A 349 -12.33 -29.60 8.48
CA ASP A 349 -13.64 -29.59 7.81
C ASP A 349 -13.59 -28.89 6.44
N GLY A 350 -12.56 -28.04 6.19
CA GLY A 350 -12.47 -27.18 5.03
C GLY A 350 -13.38 -25.94 5.15
N LEU A 351 -13.45 -25.19 4.07
CA LEU A 351 -14.31 -24.02 3.96
C LEU A 351 -15.76 -24.44 3.72
N ASP A 352 -16.72 -23.79 4.39
CA ASP A 352 -18.15 -24.03 4.14
C ASP A 352 -18.53 -23.62 2.71
N PRO A 353 -19.08 -24.56 1.89
CA PRO A 353 -19.38 -24.29 0.49
C PRO A 353 -20.39 -23.15 0.26
N ALA A 354 -21.39 -23.02 1.13
CA ALA A 354 -22.42 -21.99 1.00
C ALA A 354 -21.85 -20.61 1.30
N THR A 355 -21.02 -20.50 2.33
CA THR A 355 -20.32 -19.27 2.68
C THR A 355 -19.34 -18.86 1.59
N PHE A 356 -18.52 -19.80 1.08
CA PHE A 356 -17.60 -19.53 -0.02
C PHE A 356 -18.33 -18.99 -1.25
N ALA A 357 -19.41 -19.67 -1.70
CA ALA A 357 -20.18 -19.23 -2.86
C ALA A 357 -20.78 -17.82 -2.67
N ARG A 358 -21.28 -17.51 -1.47
CA ARG A 358 -21.81 -16.20 -1.14
C ARG A 358 -20.72 -15.12 -1.19
N LEU A 359 -19.55 -15.37 -0.62
CA LEU A 359 -18.43 -14.42 -0.63
C LEU A 359 -17.85 -14.22 -2.02
N GLN A 360 -17.74 -15.28 -2.82
CA GLN A 360 -17.33 -15.21 -4.24
C GLN A 360 -18.31 -14.32 -5.03
N GLN A 361 -19.63 -14.51 -4.87
CA GLN A 361 -20.63 -13.66 -5.51
C GLN A 361 -20.50 -12.19 -5.05
N ALA A 362 -20.27 -11.95 -3.77
CA ALA A 362 -20.04 -10.60 -3.27
C ALA A 362 -18.76 -9.97 -3.85
N ALA A 363 -17.67 -10.73 -3.97
CA ALA A 363 -16.43 -10.28 -4.57
C ALA A 363 -16.61 -9.91 -6.05
N ILE A 364 -17.34 -10.75 -6.83
CA ILE A 364 -17.70 -10.45 -8.23
C ILE A 364 -18.55 -9.17 -8.30
N ALA A 365 -19.56 -9.04 -7.46
CA ALA A 365 -20.44 -7.88 -7.45
C ALA A 365 -19.68 -6.58 -7.15
N ARG A 366 -18.71 -6.61 -6.22
CA ARG A 366 -17.85 -5.46 -5.91
C ARG A 366 -17.10 -4.94 -7.14
N GLN A 367 -16.73 -5.82 -8.09
CA GLN A 367 -16.04 -5.41 -9.31
C GLN A 367 -16.88 -4.46 -10.19
N ALA A 368 -18.20 -4.47 -10.07
CA ALA A 368 -19.07 -3.60 -10.85
C ALA A 368 -18.94 -2.11 -10.50
N TRP A 369 -18.55 -1.81 -9.25
CA TRP A 369 -18.44 -0.44 -8.74
C TRP A 369 -17.09 -0.10 -8.09
N ALA A 370 -16.15 -1.05 -8.02
CA ALA A 370 -14.83 -0.85 -7.40
C ALA A 370 -14.01 0.25 -8.07
N VAL A 371 -14.25 0.48 -9.38
CA VAL A 371 -13.50 1.45 -10.16
C VAL A 371 -14.50 2.41 -10.82
N GLN A 372 -14.63 3.61 -10.29
CA GLN A 372 -15.51 4.66 -10.81
C GLN A 372 -14.76 5.99 -10.91
N GLY A 373 -15.03 6.72 -12.00
CA GLY A 373 -14.33 7.99 -12.28
C GLY A 373 -12.98 7.80 -12.97
N ASN A 374 -12.44 8.93 -13.44
CA ASN A 374 -11.20 8.93 -14.22
C ASN A 374 -9.99 8.58 -13.35
N SER A 375 -9.91 9.10 -12.12
CA SER A 375 -8.83 8.87 -11.19
C SER A 375 -8.72 7.39 -10.79
N ALA A 376 -9.84 6.80 -10.33
CA ALA A 376 -9.86 5.39 -9.96
C ALA A 376 -9.56 4.44 -11.14
N LEU A 377 -9.92 4.83 -12.37
CA LEU A 377 -9.54 4.09 -13.58
C LEU A 377 -8.03 4.17 -13.84
N ALA A 378 -7.42 5.34 -13.68
CA ALA A 378 -5.98 5.50 -13.85
C ALA A 378 -5.20 4.68 -12.82
N ASP A 379 -5.64 4.67 -11.56
CA ASP A 379 -5.05 3.86 -10.49
C ASP A 379 -5.22 2.36 -10.75
N TYR A 380 -6.38 1.94 -11.28
CA TYR A 380 -6.61 0.56 -11.69
C TYR A 380 -5.63 0.14 -12.80
N TYR A 381 -5.42 0.98 -13.83
CA TYR A 381 -4.50 0.66 -14.93
C TYR A 381 -3.05 0.64 -14.47
N TRP A 382 -2.69 1.46 -13.50
CA TRP A 382 -1.39 1.41 -12.87
C TRP A 382 -1.20 0.08 -12.10
N SER A 383 -2.08 -0.21 -11.16
CA SER A 383 -1.98 -1.43 -10.32
C SER A 383 -2.08 -2.74 -11.12
N ALA A 384 -2.85 -2.74 -12.21
CA ALA A 384 -3.06 -3.90 -13.07
C ALA A 384 -2.17 -3.91 -14.34
N SER A 385 -1.11 -3.09 -14.40
CA SER A 385 -0.29 -2.93 -15.60
C SER A 385 0.26 -4.24 -16.16
N GLY A 386 0.62 -5.19 -15.29
CA GLY A 386 1.05 -6.54 -15.66
C GLY A 386 -0.03 -7.40 -16.35
N ASP A 387 -1.29 -7.05 -16.17
CA ASP A 387 -2.45 -7.75 -16.75
C ASP A 387 -2.85 -7.22 -18.14
N TYR A 388 -2.17 -6.16 -18.61
CA TYR A 388 -2.49 -5.56 -19.90
C TYR A 388 -1.90 -6.34 -21.06
N ALA A 389 -2.73 -6.79 -21.98
CA ALA A 389 -2.30 -7.46 -23.19
C ALA A 389 -3.23 -7.17 -24.37
N LYS A 390 -2.64 -6.91 -25.53
CA LYS A 390 -3.39 -6.77 -26.81
C LYS A 390 -4.54 -5.76 -26.77
N GLY A 391 -4.33 -4.62 -26.10
CA GLY A 391 -5.32 -3.56 -26.02
C GLY A 391 -6.39 -3.75 -24.95
N ARG A 392 -6.22 -4.71 -24.04
CA ARG A 392 -7.21 -5.04 -23.02
C ARG A 392 -6.58 -5.51 -21.72
N PHE A 393 -7.18 -5.14 -20.61
CA PHE A 393 -6.91 -5.71 -19.28
C PHE A 393 -7.69 -7.02 -19.11
N SER A 394 -7.14 -7.94 -18.34
CA SER A 394 -7.86 -9.15 -17.93
C SER A 394 -9.07 -8.76 -17.05
N ASP A 395 -10.13 -9.59 -17.12
CA ASP A 395 -11.38 -9.31 -16.40
C ASP A 395 -11.32 -9.88 -14.97
N PRO A 396 -11.20 -9.05 -13.92
CA PRO A 396 -11.10 -9.52 -12.54
C PRO A 396 -12.34 -10.35 -12.12
N ALA A 397 -13.52 -9.97 -12.59
CA ALA A 397 -14.75 -10.71 -12.25
C ALA A 397 -14.73 -12.13 -12.83
N LYS A 398 -14.16 -12.32 -14.02
CA LYS A 398 -13.98 -13.65 -14.62
C LYS A 398 -12.94 -14.47 -13.89
N ARG A 399 -11.82 -13.86 -13.47
CA ARG A 399 -10.77 -14.53 -12.68
C ARG A 399 -11.33 -14.99 -11.34
N ILE A 400 -11.99 -14.09 -10.59
CA ILE A 400 -12.66 -14.44 -9.33
C ILE A 400 -13.68 -15.58 -9.53
N LYS A 401 -14.49 -15.53 -10.60
CA LYS A 401 -15.48 -16.57 -10.89
C LYS A 401 -14.82 -17.91 -11.21
N ALA A 402 -13.63 -17.94 -11.75
CA ALA A 402 -12.90 -19.16 -12.11
C ALA A 402 -12.30 -19.87 -10.88
N VAL A 403 -12.12 -19.18 -9.76
CA VAL A 403 -11.60 -19.78 -8.53
C VAL A 403 -12.59 -20.81 -7.98
N SER A 404 -12.11 -22.02 -7.76
CA SER A 404 -12.92 -23.10 -7.19
C SER A 404 -12.74 -23.19 -5.66
N LEU A 405 -13.75 -23.77 -4.99
CA LEU A 405 -13.68 -24.08 -3.57
C LEU A 405 -12.49 -25.00 -3.26
N GLU A 406 -12.19 -25.95 -4.15
CA GLU A 406 -11.07 -26.90 -3.93
C GLU A 406 -9.71 -26.18 -3.97
N GLN A 407 -9.50 -25.27 -4.94
CA GLN A 407 -8.29 -24.44 -4.99
C GLN A 407 -8.13 -23.61 -3.71
N THR A 408 -9.23 -22.97 -3.24
CA THR A 408 -9.18 -22.18 -2.01
C THR A 408 -8.94 -23.04 -0.76
N ASN A 409 -9.52 -24.25 -0.72
CA ASN A 409 -9.21 -25.21 0.36
C ASN A 409 -7.76 -25.65 0.34
N GLN A 410 -7.19 -25.86 -0.85
CA GLN A 410 -5.78 -26.21 -0.99
C GLN A 410 -4.89 -25.07 -0.50
N ALA A 411 -5.14 -23.84 -0.95
CA ALA A 411 -4.41 -22.65 -0.50
C ALA A 411 -4.48 -22.49 1.03
N MET A 412 -5.67 -22.64 1.62
CA MET A 412 -5.88 -22.61 3.06
C MET A 412 -5.07 -23.69 3.80
N ARG A 413 -5.08 -24.93 3.31
CA ARG A 413 -4.31 -26.02 3.92
C ARG A 413 -2.81 -25.75 3.85
N GLU A 414 -2.30 -25.29 2.70
CA GLU A 414 -0.87 -24.96 2.54
C GLU A 414 -0.47 -23.80 3.45
N LEU A 415 -1.29 -22.75 3.53
CA LEU A 415 -1.07 -21.61 4.42
C LEU A 415 -1.00 -22.08 5.89
N PHE A 416 -1.96 -22.86 6.35
CA PHE A 416 -2.10 -23.29 7.75
C PHE A 416 -1.30 -24.54 8.13
N LYS A 417 -0.55 -25.15 7.21
CA LYS A 417 0.48 -26.15 7.57
C LYS A 417 1.57 -25.54 8.46
N GLN A 418 1.85 -24.26 8.27
CA GLN A 418 2.78 -23.50 9.10
C GLN A 418 2.12 -23.17 10.44
N ASN A 419 2.95 -23.01 11.49
CA ASN A 419 2.43 -22.57 12.79
C ASN A 419 2.07 -21.10 12.83
N GLY A 420 2.56 -20.32 11.85
CA GLY A 420 2.43 -18.87 11.82
C GLY A 420 3.25 -18.17 12.91
N TYR A 421 3.17 -16.85 12.90
CA TYR A 421 3.93 -15.99 13.81
C TYR A 421 2.97 -15.09 14.57
N TRP A 422 3.02 -15.15 15.89
CA TRP A 422 2.25 -14.30 16.76
C TRP A 422 3.00 -13.00 17.03
N ARG A 423 2.31 -11.86 16.87
CA ARG A 423 2.78 -10.54 17.25
C ARG A 423 1.68 -9.89 18.08
N ILE A 424 2.02 -9.53 19.32
CA ILE A 424 1.06 -8.96 20.27
C ILE A 424 1.53 -7.55 20.62
N GLU A 425 0.82 -6.56 20.12
CA GLU A 425 1.06 -5.17 20.50
C GLU A 425 0.27 -4.85 21.76
N LYS A 426 0.94 -4.37 22.80
CA LYS A 426 0.30 -3.98 24.06
C LYS A 426 1.10 -2.89 24.77
N PRO A 427 0.44 -2.01 25.56
CA PRO A 427 1.12 -1.04 26.40
C PRO A 427 2.04 -1.71 27.42
N LEU A 428 3.11 -0.99 27.83
CA LEU A 428 4.08 -1.47 28.80
C LEU A 428 3.41 -1.83 30.14
N PHE A 429 2.53 -0.95 30.61
CA PHE A 429 1.77 -1.13 31.86
C PHE A 429 0.28 -1.16 31.60
N SER A 430 -0.44 -2.13 32.21
CA SER A 430 -1.90 -2.06 32.34
C SER A 430 -2.29 -1.09 33.46
N TYR A 431 -3.53 -0.59 33.43
CA TYR A 431 -4.07 0.20 34.55
C TYR A 431 -4.05 -0.57 35.85
N ASP A 432 -4.31 -1.86 35.85
CA ASP A 432 -4.22 -2.73 37.03
C ASP A 432 -2.81 -2.80 37.59
N THR A 433 -1.80 -2.96 36.72
CA THR A 433 -0.38 -2.93 37.15
C THR A 433 -0.05 -1.61 37.84
N LEU A 434 -0.51 -0.48 37.30
CA LEU A 434 -0.29 0.84 37.90
C LEU A 434 -1.01 0.97 39.25
N ASN A 435 -2.24 0.46 39.35
CA ASN A 435 -3.00 0.45 40.61
C ASN A 435 -2.25 -0.33 41.69
N TRP A 436 -1.70 -1.53 41.35
CA TRP A 436 -0.91 -2.32 42.28
C TRP A 436 0.40 -1.64 42.67
N ILE A 437 1.09 -0.98 41.73
CA ILE A 437 2.32 -0.21 42.00
C ILE A 437 1.97 0.96 42.94
N ALA A 438 0.89 1.69 42.67
CA ALA A 438 0.44 2.78 43.53
C ALA A 438 0.04 2.32 44.92
N ALA A 439 -0.70 1.21 45.04
CA ALA A 439 -1.07 0.61 46.31
C ALA A 439 0.17 0.15 47.11
N GLY A 440 1.13 -0.48 46.44
CA GLY A 440 2.41 -0.86 47.05
C GLY A 440 3.23 0.34 47.55
N ALA A 441 3.29 1.39 46.75
CA ALA A 441 3.98 2.64 47.13
C ALA A 441 3.31 3.31 48.34
N LEU A 442 1.98 3.39 48.34
CA LEU A 442 1.21 3.93 49.49
C LEU A 442 1.42 3.07 50.74
N GLY A 443 1.44 1.73 50.60
CA GLY A 443 1.76 0.82 51.70
C GLY A 443 3.15 1.04 52.29
N LEU A 444 4.17 1.21 51.45
CA LEU A 444 5.51 1.51 51.84
C LEU A 444 5.60 2.85 52.58
N ILE A 445 4.95 3.90 52.09
CA ILE A 445 4.87 5.20 52.73
C ILE A 445 4.22 5.06 54.09
N ALA A 446 3.11 4.33 54.22
CA ALA A 446 2.42 4.09 55.49
C ALA A 446 3.34 3.36 56.51
N ILE A 447 4.09 2.36 56.07
CA ILE A 447 5.05 1.62 56.90
C ILE A 447 6.16 2.57 57.40
N VAL A 448 6.72 3.40 56.51
CA VAL A 448 7.75 4.38 56.88
C VAL A 448 7.20 5.41 57.89
N LEU A 449 5.99 5.94 57.63
CA LEU A 449 5.35 6.89 58.58
C LEU A 449 5.07 6.27 59.95
N LEU A 450 4.60 5.02 59.97
CA LEU A 450 4.39 4.27 61.20
C LEU A 450 5.73 4.00 61.93
N GLY A 451 6.79 3.68 61.21
CA GLY A 451 8.14 3.55 61.76
C GLY A 451 8.67 4.81 62.40
N VAL A 452 8.54 5.95 61.67
CA VAL A 452 8.91 7.27 62.18
C VAL A 452 8.07 7.69 63.39
N TRP A 453 6.76 7.41 63.38
CA TRP A 453 5.85 7.71 64.49
C TRP A 453 6.21 6.86 65.75
N ARG A 454 6.49 5.56 65.61
CA ARG A 454 6.94 4.71 66.69
C ARG A 454 8.29 5.15 67.22
N TYR A 455 9.23 5.49 66.34
CA TYR A 455 10.55 5.99 66.75
C TYR A 455 10.45 7.30 67.58
N ARG A 456 9.61 8.25 67.14
CA ARG A 456 9.37 9.49 67.86
C ARG A 456 8.70 9.27 69.24
N LYS A 457 7.79 8.30 69.35
CA LYS A 457 7.16 7.91 70.63
C LYS A 457 8.08 7.15 71.60
N GLY A 458 9.12 6.48 71.10
CA GLY A 458 10.09 5.80 71.91
C GLY A 458 11.24 6.69 72.44
N ILE A 459 11.33 7.95 71.95
CA ILE A 459 12.29 8.95 72.37
C ILE A 459 11.64 9.96 73.37
N ALA A 460 10.32 10.01 73.49
CA ALA A 460 9.57 10.80 74.48
C ALA A 460 9.20 9.88 75.67
#